data_11d614e43e27d789b2575c9010b0c17e
#
_entry.id   11d614e43e27d789b2575c9010b0c17e
#
_cell.length_a   1.000
_cell.length_b   1.000
_cell.length_c   1.000
_cell.angle_alpha   90.00
_cell.angle_beta   90.00
_cell.angle_gamma   90.00
#
_symmetry.space_group_name_H-M   'P 1'
#
loop_
_entity.id
_entity.type
_entity.pdbx_description
1 polymer ?
#
loop_
_entity_poly.entity_id
_entity_poly.type
_entity_poly.pdbx_seq_one_letter_code
_entity_poly.pdbx_strand_id
1 'polypeptide(L)'
;MSPRASAPATVDAYIAGFPPKVRAVLRKIRATVRKAAPGAVEKISWGMPAYAQAGVLVFFAAFKGHVSFFPAASGVEHFREELAGYGTSKGGVRFPLGTPVPYGLIARIVRFRVKENQARASAKRKGK
;
A
#
# COMPACT_ATOMS: atom_id res chain seq x y z
N MET A 1 -19.71 -16.23 -14.28
CA MET A 1 -18.27 -16.31 -13.98
C MET A 1 -18.02 -15.92 -12.52
N SER A 2 -17.26 -16.71 -11.84
CA SER A 2 -16.93 -16.40 -10.46
C SER A 2 -15.68 -15.52 -10.40
N PRO A 3 -15.74 -14.38 -9.74
CA PRO A 3 -14.54 -13.56 -9.58
C PRO A 3 -13.40 -14.30 -8.89
N ARG A 4 -13.74 -15.24 -8.05
CA ARG A 4 -12.71 -16.00 -7.34
C ARG A 4 -11.99 -16.99 -8.23
N ALA A 5 -12.71 -17.54 -9.21
CA ALA A 5 -12.08 -18.46 -10.15
C ALA A 5 -11.03 -17.75 -10.99
N SER A 6 -11.20 -16.43 -11.13
CA SER A 6 -10.26 -15.61 -11.90
C SER A 6 -9.60 -14.58 -11.00
N ALA A 7 -9.33 -14.95 -9.73
CA ALA A 7 -8.63 -14.08 -8.82
C ALA A 7 -7.29 -13.65 -9.41
N PRO A 8 -6.92 -12.38 -9.28
CA PRO A 8 -5.71 -11.89 -9.91
C PRO A 8 -4.46 -12.53 -9.29
N ALA A 9 -3.52 -12.89 -10.16
CA ALA A 9 -2.23 -13.41 -9.72
C ALA A 9 -1.16 -12.33 -9.75
N THR A 10 -1.44 -11.18 -10.37
CA THR A 10 -0.49 -10.10 -10.50
C THR A 10 -1.18 -8.77 -10.20
N VAL A 11 -0.37 -7.76 -9.91
CA VAL A 11 -0.91 -6.42 -9.67
C VAL A 11 -1.52 -5.87 -10.96
N ASP A 12 -0.92 -6.16 -12.11
CA ASP A 12 -1.53 -5.75 -13.39
C ASP A 12 -2.94 -6.31 -13.55
N ALA A 13 -3.11 -7.59 -13.26
CA ALA A 13 -4.42 -8.23 -13.37
C ALA A 13 -5.39 -7.66 -12.34
N TYR A 14 -4.90 -7.37 -11.15
CA TYR A 14 -5.73 -6.77 -10.13
C TYR A 14 -6.29 -5.43 -10.59
N ILE A 15 -5.41 -4.57 -11.10
CA ILE A 15 -5.82 -3.23 -11.55
C ILE A 15 -6.79 -3.32 -12.72
N ALA A 16 -6.55 -4.25 -13.62
CA ALA A 16 -7.38 -4.39 -14.83
C ALA A 16 -8.85 -4.66 -14.53
N GLY A 17 -9.15 -5.16 -13.32
CA GLY A 17 -10.52 -5.49 -12.94
C GLY A 17 -11.38 -4.30 -12.52
N PHE A 18 -10.87 -3.08 -12.58
CA PHE A 18 -11.59 -1.91 -12.11
C PHE A 18 -11.93 -0.93 -13.23
N PRO A 19 -12.91 -0.04 -13.00
CA PRO A 19 -13.25 0.99 -13.99
C PRO A 19 -12.09 1.95 -14.25
N PRO A 20 -12.10 2.67 -15.38
CA PRO A 20 -10.96 3.51 -15.76
C PRO A 20 -10.51 4.52 -14.70
N LYS A 21 -11.44 5.16 -14.01
CA LYS A 21 -11.06 6.13 -12.96
C LYS A 21 -10.32 5.46 -11.82
N VAL A 22 -10.78 4.29 -11.41
CA VAL A 22 -10.14 3.55 -10.33
C VAL A 22 -8.79 3.03 -10.79
N ARG A 23 -8.73 2.51 -12.02
CA ARG A 23 -7.47 2.04 -12.57
C ARG A 23 -6.39 3.12 -12.55
N ALA A 24 -6.78 4.35 -12.91
CA ALA A 24 -5.82 5.46 -12.92
C ALA A 24 -5.24 5.71 -11.54
N VAL A 25 -6.10 5.71 -10.52
CA VAL A 25 -5.65 5.90 -9.13
C VAL A 25 -4.74 4.75 -8.70
N LEU A 26 -5.14 3.52 -8.98
CA LEU A 26 -4.35 2.35 -8.58
C LEU A 26 -2.98 2.33 -9.26
N ARG A 27 -2.92 2.69 -10.54
CA ARG A 27 -1.64 2.77 -11.25
C ARG A 27 -0.74 3.82 -10.63
N LYS A 28 -1.31 4.93 -10.21
CA LYS A 28 -0.54 6.02 -9.62
C LYS A 28 -0.03 5.64 -8.24
N ILE A 29 -0.84 4.94 -7.45
CA ILE A 29 -0.39 4.43 -6.16
C ILE A 29 0.74 3.43 -6.38
N ARG A 30 0.55 2.51 -7.34
CA ARG A 30 1.58 1.52 -7.66
C ARG A 30 2.90 2.19 -8.03
N ALA A 31 2.85 3.17 -8.92
CA ALA A 31 4.05 3.88 -9.35
C ALA A 31 4.71 4.60 -8.17
N THR A 32 3.90 5.19 -7.31
CA THR A 32 4.40 5.90 -6.12
C THR A 32 5.13 4.94 -5.18
N VAL A 33 4.51 3.78 -4.92
CA VAL A 33 5.12 2.78 -4.02
C VAL A 33 6.42 2.25 -4.63
N ARG A 34 6.40 1.92 -5.90
CA ARG A 34 7.59 1.35 -6.55
C ARG A 34 8.74 2.35 -6.61
N LYS A 35 8.42 3.62 -6.80
CA LYS A 35 9.44 4.65 -6.81
C LYS A 35 10.03 4.88 -5.41
N ALA A 36 9.19 4.84 -4.39
CA ALA A 36 9.62 5.04 -3.01
C ALA A 36 10.36 3.83 -2.44
N ALA A 37 10.09 2.64 -2.98
CA ALA A 37 10.71 1.41 -2.51
C ALA A 37 11.17 0.58 -3.71
N PRO A 38 12.21 1.04 -4.42
CA PRO A 38 12.64 0.35 -5.64
C PRO A 38 13.17 -1.05 -5.42
N GLY A 39 13.57 -1.38 -4.20
CA GLY A 39 14.02 -2.74 -3.87
C GLY A 39 12.92 -3.67 -3.40
N ALA A 40 11.67 -3.20 -3.37
CA ALA A 40 10.58 -4.03 -2.87
C ALA A 40 10.12 -5.04 -3.92
N VAL A 41 9.68 -6.19 -3.43
CA VAL A 41 9.05 -7.21 -4.25
C VAL A 41 7.55 -6.91 -4.29
N GLU A 42 7.00 -6.84 -5.49
CA GLU A 42 5.58 -6.61 -5.71
C GLU A 42 4.89 -7.96 -5.90
N LYS A 43 3.79 -8.15 -5.21
CA LYS A 43 3.05 -9.42 -5.31
C LYS A 43 1.58 -9.21 -4.94
N ILE A 44 0.79 -10.24 -5.07
CA ILE A 44 -0.58 -10.27 -4.55
C ILE A 44 -0.54 -11.08 -3.26
N SER A 45 -1.11 -10.53 -2.21
CA SER A 45 -1.22 -11.19 -0.92
C SER A 45 -2.55 -10.79 -0.31
N TRP A 46 -3.29 -11.74 0.23
CA TRP A 46 -4.63 -11.49 0.75
C TRP A 46 -5.55 -10.90 -0.32
N GLY A 47 -5.29 -11.22 -1.59
CA GLY A 47 -6.08 -10.69 -2.71
C GLY A 47 -5.79 -9.24 -3.07
N MET A 48 -4.73 -8.65 -2.53
CA MET A 48 -4.41 -7.24 -2.72
C MET A 48 -2.98 -7.06 -3.21
N PRO A 49 -2.70 -5.98 -3.93
CA PRO A 49 -1.31 -5.60 -4.18
C PRO A 49 -0.55 -5.43 -2.87
N ALA A 50 0.59 -6.04 -2.78
CA ALA A 50 1.43 -6.06 -1.59
C ALA A 50 2.88 -5.85 -1.98
N TYR A 51 3.62 -5.21 -1.10
CA TYR A 51 5.02 -4.89 -1.33
C TYR A 51 5.84 -5.28 -0.12
N ALA A 52 6.96 -5.96 -0.36
CA ALA A 52 7.79 -6.48 0.72
C ALA A 52 9.26 -6.21 0.47
N GLN A 53 9.95 -5.80 1.51
CA GLN A 53 11.40 -5.62 1.53
C GLN A 53 11.81 -5.74 2.99
N ALA A 54 12.52 -6.80 3.32
CA ALA A 54 12.83 -7.13 4.70
C ALA A 54 11.54 -7.28 5.52
N GLY A 55 10.52 -7.88 4.93
CA GLY A 55 9.20 -8.02 5.52
C GLY A 55 8.19 -7.17 4.77
N VAL A 56 6.92 -7.36 5.08
CA VAL A 56 5.85 -6.61 4.41
C VAL A 56 6.00 -5.12 4.70
N LEU A 57 5.85 -4.31 3.64
CA LEU A 57 5.86 -2.86 3.75
C LEU A 57 4.44 -2.31 3.80
N VAL A 58 3.72 -2.48 2.72
CA VAL A 58 2.39 -1.90 2.54
C VAL A 58 1.54 -2.79 1.65
N PHE A 59 0.22 -2.61 1.77
CA PHE A 59 -0.77 -3.15 0.83
C PHE A 59 -1.64 -2.01 0.38
N PHE A 60 -2.35 -2.19 -0.73
CA PHE A 60 -3.46 -1.29 -1.04
C PHE A 60 -4.56 -2.07 -1.74
N ALA A 61 -5.77 -1.52 -1.71
CA ALA A 61 -6.92 -2.17 -2.35
C ALA A 61 -7.97 -1.12 -2.68
N ALA A 62 -8.70 -1.37 -3.76
CA ALA A 62 -9.81 -0.49 -4.14
C ALA A 62 -11.13 -1.10 -3.69
N PHE A 63 -12.00 -0.25 -3.21
CA PHE A 63 -13.36 -0.61 -2.81
C PHE A 63 -14.32 0.38 -3.45
N LYS A 64 -15.60 0.16 -3.24
CA LYS A 64 -16.58 1.09 -3.77
C LYS A 64 -16.40 2.44 -3.10
N GLY A 65 -16.08 3.44 -3.87
CA GLY A 65 -15.98 4.81 -3.38
C GLY A 65 -14.67 5.21 -2.74
N HIS A 66 -13.75 4.26 -2.51
CA HIS A 66 -12.47 4.63 -1.88
C HIS A 66 -11.38 3.62 -2.19
N VAL A 67 -10.15 4.05 -1.95
CA VAL A 67 -8.99 3.16 -1.96
C VAL A 67 -8.48 3.09 -0.53
N SER A 68 -8.17 1.90 -0.06
CA SER A 68 -7.55 1.72 1.26
C SER A 68 -6.06 1.47 1.08
N PHE A 69 -5.28 2.09 1.93
CA PHE A 69 -3.83 1.94 1.96
C PHE A 69 -3.47 1.42 3.34
N PHE A 70 -2.65 0.38 3.40
CA PHE A 70 -2.35 -0.33 4.64
C PHE A 70 -0.86 -0.31 4.91
N PRO A 71 -0.35 0.73 5.59
CA PRO A 71 1.07 0.83 5.90
C PRO A 71 1.44 0.22 7.25
N ALA A 72 0.64 -0.71 7.76
CA ALA A 72 0.79 -1.29 9.08
C ALA A 72 0.48 -0.28 10.18
N ALA A 73 0.34 -0.77 11.41
CA ALA A 73 -0.02 0.10 12.52
C ALA A 73 1.06 1.17 12.77
N SER A 74 2.33 0.81 12.60
CA SER A 74 3.41 1.77 12.81
C SER A 74 3.38 2.92 11.80
N GLY A 75 3.01 2.63 10.56
CA GLY A 75 2.89 3.67 9.54
C GLY A 75 1.74 4.62 9.84
N VAL A 76 0.60 4.08 10.25
CA VAL A 76 -0.55 4.92 10.62
C VAL A 76 -0.20 5.79 11.81
N GLU A 77 0.41 5.21 12.82
CA GLU A 77 0.74 5.92 14.06
C GLU A 77 1.75 7.04 13.79
N HIS A 78 2.79 6.75 13.04
CA HIS A 78 3.85 7.73 12.79
C HIS A 78 3.34 8.95 12.01
N PHE A 79 2.37 8.72 11.12
CA PHE A 79 1.83 9.78 10.28
C PHE A 79 0.42 10.20 10.71
N ARG A 80 0.09 9.96 11.98
CA ARG A 80 -1.27 10.19 12.47
C ARG A 80 -1.79 11.59 12.19
N GLU A 81 -0.97 12.59 12.44
CA GLU A 81 -1.41 13.98 12.26
C GLU A 81 -1.70 14.29 10.80
N GLU A 82 -0.83 13.79 9.91
CA GLU A 82 -1.01 14.03 8.48
C GLU A 82 -2.17 13.24 7.92
N LEU A 83 -2.54 12.15 8.55
CA LEU A 83 -3.66 11.32 8.13
C LEU A 83 -4.99 11.70 8.81
N ALA A 84 -4.97 12.70 9.67
CA ALA A 84 -6.13 13.03 10.50
C ALA A 84 -7.38 13.38 9.70
N GLY A 85 -7.22 13.89 8.49
CA GLY A 85 -8.35 14.24 7.63
C GLY A 85 -8.96 13.06 6.89
N TYR A 86 -8.41 11.87 7.05
CA TYR A 86 -8.86 10.67 6.35
C TYR A 86 -9.41 9.67 7.36
N GLY A 87 -10.20 8.71 6.88
CA GLY A 87 -10.68 7.65 7.75
C GLY A 87 -9.57 6.66 8.04
N THR A 88 -9.15 6.58 9.29
CA THR A 88 -8.07 5.66 9.66
C THR A 88 -8.58 4.53 10.55
N SER A 89 -7.85 3.43 10.51
CA SER A 89 -8.02 2.31 11.41
C SER A 89 -6.64 1.97 11.96
N LYS A 90 -6.55 0.92 12.74
CA LYS A 90 -5.28 0.57 13.36
C LYS A 90 -4.15 0.41 12.35
N GLY A 91 -4.42 -0.22 11.23
CA GLY A 91 -3.37 -0.50 10.24
C GLY A 91 -3.61 0.07 8.87
N GLY A 92 -4.61 0.91 8.70
CA GLY A 92 -4.96 1.40 7.36
C GLY A 92 -5.56 2.79 7.35
N VAL A 93 -5.66 3.33 6.13
CA VAL A 93 -6.29 4.63 5.91
C VAL A 93 -7.08 4.55 4.62
N ARG A 94 -8.21 5.25 4.58
CA ARG A 94 -9.10 5.31 3.41
C ARG A 94 -8.96 6.64 2.71
N PHE A 95 -8.77 6.58 1.39
CA PHE A 95 -8.72 7.78 0.56
C PHE A 95 -9.94 7.78 -0.35
N PRO A 96 -10.89 8.71 -0.14
CA PRO A 96 -12.07 8.77 -0.99
C PRO A 96 -11.71 9.02 -2.45
N LEU A 97 -12.41 8.37 -3.36
CA LEU A 97 -12.13 8.53 -4.79
C LEU A 97 -12.54 9.89 -5.34
N GLY A 98 -13.42 10.59 -4.63
CA GLY A 98 -13.86 11.91 -5.05
C GLY A 98 -12.91 13.05 -4.72
N THR A 99 -11.82 12.77 -4.01
CA THR A 99 -10.84 13.78 -3.62
C THR A 99 -9.46 13.36 -4.09
N PRO A 100 -8.52 14.31 -4.23
CA PRO A 100 -7.16 13.95 -4.63
C PRO A 100 -6.51 13.02 -3.62
N VAL A 101 -5.88 11.98 -4.12
CA VAL A 101 -5.12 11.06 -3.28
C VAL A 101 -3.76 11.69 -2.96
N PRO A 102 -3.31 11.65 -1.70
CA PRO A 102 -2.05 12.32 -1.33
C PRO A 102 -0.84 11.44 -1.65
N TYR A 103 -0.48 11.41 -2.93
CA TYR A 103 0.61 10.53 -3.39
C TYR A 103 1.94 10.87 -2.74
N GLY A 104 2.23 12.14 -2.51
CA GLY A 104 3.45 12.54 -1.81
C GLY A 104 3.53 11.99 -0.40
N LEU A 105 2.40 12.00 0.29
CA LEU A 105 2.32 11.44 1.63
C LEU A 105 2.52 9.93 1.60
N ILE A 106 1.88 9.26 0.63
CA ILE A 106 2.05 7.82 0.44
C ILE A 106 3.54 7.49 0.26
N ALA A 107 4.23 8.26 -0.57
CA ALA A 107 5.66 8.02 -0.80
C ALA A 107 6.47 8.15 0.50
N ARG A 108 6.16 9.15 1.32
CA ARG A 108 6.87 9.32 2.60
C ARG A 108 6.58 8.18 3.56
N ILE A 109 5.34 7.72 3.58
CA ILE A 109 4.97 6.59 4.43
C ILE A 109 5.72 5.33 3.99
N VAL A 110 5.78 5.08 2.68
CA VAL A 110 6.49 3.91 2.17
C VAL A 110 7.97 3.97 2.55
N ARG A 111 8.61 5.12 2.37
CA ARG A 111 10.02 5.27 2.75
C ARG A 111 10.25 5.04 4.24
N PHE A 112 9.32 5.50 5.06
CA PHE A 112 9.38 5.24 6.50
C PHE A 112 9.34 3.73 6.78
N ARG A 113 8.43 3.03 6.10
CA ARG A 113 8.30 1.59 6.29
C ARG A 113 9.55 0.83 5.84
N VAL A 114 10.15 1.27 4.73
CA VAL A 114 11.39 0.65 4.26
C VAL A 114 12.47 0.77 5.33
N LYS A 115 12.66 1.97 5.87
CA LYS A 115 13.67 2.19 6.90
C LYS A 115 13.38 1.39 8.16
N GLU A 116 12.12 1.34 8.55
CA GLU A 116 11.72 0.61 9.73
C GLU A 116 12.02 -0.88 9.60
N ASN A 117 11.66 -1.46 8.45
CA ASN A 117 11.92 -2.87 8.21
C ASN A 117 13.42 -3.17 8.13
N GLN A 118 14.18 -2.29 7.50
CA GLN A 118 15.63 -2.46 7.42
C GLN A 118 16.29 -2.36 8.78
N ALA A 119 15.85 -1.42 9.60
CA ALA A 119 16.40 -1.26 10.95
C ALA A 119 16.11 -2.50 11.79
N ARG A 120 14.89 -3.04 11.67
CA ARG A 120 14.50 -4.22 12.42
C ARG A 120 15.30 -5.44 11.98
N ALA A 121 15.49 -5.61 10.68
CA ALA A 121 16.27 -6.72 10.16
C ALA A 121 17.73 -6.62 10.58
N SER A 122 18.29 -5.41 10.58
CA SER A 122 19.65 -5.16 10.99
C SER A 122 19.85 -5.45 12.48
N ALA A 123 18.91 -4.99 13.31
CA ALA A 123 18.97 -5.23 14.75
C ALA A 123 18.87 -6.73 15.04
N LYS A 124 18.04 -7.44 14.31
CA LYS A 124 17.88 -8.87 14.47
C LYS A 124 19.17 -9.62 14.15
N ARG A 125 19.86 -9.21 13.09
CA ARG A 125 21.14 -9.82 12.74
C ARG A 125 22.21 -9.55 13.78
N LYS A 126 22.24 -8.33 14.31
CA LYS A 126 23.20 -7.95 15.33
C LYS A 126 22.94 -8.62 16.66
N GLY A 127 21.66 -8.92 16.92
CA GLY A 127 21.29 -9.55 18.17
C GLY A 127 21.71 -11.00 18.30
N LYS A 128 22.27 -11.55 17.24
CA LYS A 128 22.79 -12.91 17.29
C LYS A 128 24.26 -12.97 17.67
#